data_a4d4a206f1148693a66088ea9bd7bb66
#
_entry.id   a4d4a206f1148693a66088ea9bd7bb66
#
_cell.length_a   1.000
_cell.length_b   1.000
_cell.length_c   1.000
_cell.angle_alpha   90.00
_cell.angle_beta   90.00
_cell.angle_gamma   90.00
#
_symmetry.space_group_name_H-M   'P 1'
#
loop_
_entity.id
_entity.type
_entity.pdbx_description
1 polymer ?
#
loop_
_entity_poly.entity_id
_entity_poly.type
_entity_poly.pdbx_seq_one_letter_code
_entity_poly.pdbx_strand_id
1 'polypeptide(L)'
;MITPEDKELLAKKGISEVQIAEQLACFQKGFPYLKLDAAASVEKGILAPDAEEQKAYLAAWDAYTNSDKTIVKFVPASGAASRMFKNLFEFLDADYTEPTTKFEQTFFESIEKFAFYDDLNTACVRTEGKDIPTLIAEGNYKAVVSGLLNVAGLNYGALPKLSLIHISEPTRP
;
A
#
# COMPACT_ATOMS: atom_id res chain seq x y z
N MET A 1 -21.85 -16.26 16.23
CA MET A 1 -22.14 -17.63 15.66
C MET A 1 -21.90 -17.49 14.17
N ILE A 2 -21.12 -18.39 13.56
CA ILE A 2 -20.81 -18.33 12.11
C ILE A 2 -22.05 -18.81 11.34
N THR A 3 -22.55 -18.01 10.41
CA THR A 3 -23.73 -18.36 9.61
C THR A 3 -23.38 -19.31 8.46
N PRO A 4 -24.35 -19.94 7.79
CA PRO A 4 -24.07 -20.74 6.59
C PRO A 4 -23.40 -19.94 5.48
N GLU A 5 -23.79 -18.69 5.28
CA GLU A 5 -23.21 -17.77 4.30
C GLU A 5 -21.74 -17.45 4.64
N ASP A 6 -21.43 -17.24 5.94
CA ASP A 6 -20.05 -17.03 6.39
C ASP A 6 -19.18 -18.26 6.08
N LYS A 7 -19.72 -19.49 6.31
CA LYS A 7 -19.00 -20.73 6.01
C LYS A 7 -18.68 -20.87 4.53
N GLU A 8 -19.61 -20.54 3.66
CA GLU A 8 -19.40 -20.55 2.22
C GLU A 8 -18.31 -19.53 1.80
N LEU A 9 -18.36 -18.32 2.36
CA LEU A 9 -17.35 -17.29 2.11
C LEU A 9 -15.95 -17.72 2.60
N LEU A 10 -15.87 -18.30 3.79
CA LEU A 10 -14.63 -18.81 4.35
C LEU A 10 -14.04 -19.94 3.49
N ALA A 11 -14.89 -20.86 3.05
CA ALA A 11 -14.47 -21.96 2.17
C ALA A 11 -13.92 -21.44 0.83
N LYS A 12 -14.57 -20.44 0.23
CA LYS A 12 -14.07 -19.78 -1.00
C LYS A 12 -12.69 -19.12 -0.81
N LYS A 13 -12.40 -18.68 0.42
CA LYS A 13 -11.10 -18.09 0.79
C LYS A 13 -10.07 -19.11 1.28
N GLY A 14 -10.41 -20.39 1.34
CA GLY A 14 -9.54 -21.43 1.86
C GLY A 14 -9.31 -21.35 3.38
N ILE A 15 -10.22 -20.70 4.12
CA ILE A 15 -10.14 -20.52 5.57
C ILE A 15 -11.06 -21.54 6.24
N SER A 16 -10.52 -22.35 7.15
CA SER A 16 -11.32 -23.33 7.91
C SER A 16 -12.05 -22.71 9.11
N GLU A 17 -13.15 -23.32 9.53
CA GLU A 17 -13.85 -22.93 10.76
C GLU A 17 -12.96 -23.04 12.00
N VAL A 18 -12.03 -24.01 12.01
CA VAL A 18 -11.06 -24.19 13.11
C VAL A 18 -10.13 -22.97 13.21
N GLN A 19 -9.59 -22.48 12.09
CA GLN A 19 -8.76 -21.28 12.07
C GLN A 19 -9.51 -20.05 12.61
N ILE A 20 -10.77 -19.88 12.24
CA ILE A 20 -11.60 -18.79 12.79
C ILE A 20 -11.83 -18.95 14.29
N ALA A 21 -12.12 -20.16 14.76
CA ALA A 21 -12.30 -20.42 16.19
C ALA A 21 -11.02 -20.11 16.99
N GLU A 22 -9.85 -20.48 16.47
CA GLU A 22 -8.54 -20.17 17.06
C GLU A 22 -8.29 -18.66 17.10
N GLN A 23 -8.57 -17.95 16.01
CA GLN A 23 -8.44 -16.50 15.96
C GLN A 23 -9.34 -15.79 16.97
N LEU A 24 -10.61 -16.21 17.06
CA LEU A 24 -11.54 -15.68 18.05
C LEU A 24 -11.08 -15.97 19.49
N ALA A 25 -10.53 -17.15 19.74
CA ALA A 25 -9.96 -17.47 21.06
C ALA A 25 -8.75 -16.57 21.38
N CYS A 26 -7.92 -16.25 20.41
CA CYS A 26 -6.81 -15.28 20.57
C CYS A 26 -7.31 -13.87 20.87
N PHE A 27 -8.39 -13.41 20.24
CA PHE A 27 -9.01 -12.12 20.58
C PHE A 27 -9.55 -12.07 22.01
N GLN A 28 -10.11 -13.17 22.49
CA GLN A 28 -10.67 -13.25 23.85
C GLN A 28 -9.60 -13.38 24.94
N LYS A 29 -8.57 -14.20 24.69
CA LYS A 29 -7.57 -14.59 25.68
C LYS A 29 -6.27 -13.79 25.57
N GLY A 30 -6.06 -13.10 24.45
CA GLY A 30 -4.77 -12.51 24.07
C GLY A 30 -3.77 -13.58 23.59
N PHE A 31 -2.58 -13.11 23.27
CA PHE A 31 -1.44 -13.95 22.91
C PHE A 31 -0.48 -14.04 24.10
N PRO A 32 0.24 -15.15 24.28
CA PRO A 32 1.31 -15.22 25.28
C PRO A 32 2.39 -14.20 24.92
N TYR A 33 2.93 -13.55 25.93
CA TYR A 33 4.06 -12.65 25.71
C TYR A 33 5.28 -13.42 25.19
N LEU A 34 5.94 -12.85 24.17
CA LEU A 34 7.21 -13.38 23.70
C LEU A 34 8.26 -13.26 24.82
N LYS A 35 8.93 -14.37 25.11
CA LYS A 35 10.10 -14.36 25.98
C LYS A 35 11.28 -13.85 25.18
N LEU A 36 11.65 -12.59 25.39
CA LEU A 36 12.81 -12.00 24.77
C LEU A 36 14.09 -12.45 25.49
N ASP A 37 15.11 -12.80 24.73
CA ASP A 37 16.40 -13.19 25.26
C ASP A 37 17.21 -11.96 25.71
N ALA A 38 17.34 -10.98 24.80
CA ALA A 38 17.98 -9.70 25.07
C ALA A 38 17.54 -8.64 24.05
N ALA A 39 17.85 -7.37 24.34
CA ALA A 39 17.84 -6.32 23.31
C ALA A 39 18.96 -6.61 22.31
N ALA A 40 18.72 -6.35 21.02
CA ALA A 40 19.75 -6.47 20.00
C ALA A 40 20.83 -5.39 20.21
N SER A 41 22.09 -5.81 20.20
CA SER A 41 23.27 -4.95 20.27
C SER A 41 24.34 -5.42 19.28
N VAL A 42 25.41 -4.66 19.10
CA VAL A 42 26.52 -5.07 18.21
C VAL A 42 27.18 -6.35 18.70
N GLU A 43 27.22 -6.59 20.03
CA GLU A 43 27.72 -7.83 20.61
C GLU A 43 26.73 -8.99 20.49
N LYS A 44 25.43 -8.66 20.26
CA LYS A 44 24.38 -9.68 20.24
C LYS A 44 23.23 -9.33 19.30
N GLY A 45 23.29 -9.85 18.07
CA GLY A 45 22.21 -9.82 17.09
C GLY A 45 22.26 -8.69 16.07
N ILE A 46 23.16 -7.71 16.19
CA ILE A 46 23.39 -6.69 15.15
C ILE A 46 24.75 -6.98 14.50
N LEU A 47 24.76 -7.16 13.20
CA LEU A 47 25.99 -7.22 12.42
C LEU A 47 26.44 -5.80 12.08
N ALA A 48 27.67 -5.46 12.46
CA ALA A 48 28.34 -4.20 12.13
C ALA A 48 29.64 -4.53 11.40
N PRO A 49 29.57 -4.97 10.12
CA PRO A 49 30.74 -5.43 9.39
C PRO A 49 31.74 -4.28 9.17
N ASP A 50 33.02 -4.58 9.32
CA ASP A 50 34.08 -3.69 8.91
C ASP A 50 34.23 -3.61 7.38
N ALA A 51 35.17 -2.79 6.88
CA ALA A 51 35.33 -2.59 5.44
C ALA A 51 35.76 -3.84 4.67
N GLU A 52 36.53 -4.73 5.29
CA GLU A 52 36.97 -5.98 4.68
C GLU A 52 35.81 -7.00 4.64
N GLU A 53 35.06 -7.10 5.70
CA GLU A 53 33.87 -7.95 5.75
C GLU A 53 32.79 -7.48 4.76
N GLN A 54 32.55 -6.16 4.65
CA GLN A 54 31.63 -5.61 3.64
C GLN A 54 32.06 -5.97 2.24
N LYS A 55 33.36 -5.86 1.93
CA LYS A 55 33.91 -6.22 0.63
C LYS A 55 33.75 -7.73 0.35
N ALA A 56 33.93 -8.56 1.36
CA ALA A 56 33.74 -10.00 1.24
C ALA A 56 32.25 -10.35 0.96
N TYR A 57 31.31 -9.69 1.65
CA TYR A 57 29.86 -9.88 1.41
C TYR A 57 29.45 -9.41 0.02
N LEU A 58 29.96 -8.28 -0.45
CA LEU A 58 29.68 -7.80 -1.81
C LEU A 58 30.23 -8.76 -2.87
N ALA A 59 31.46 -9.25 -2.70
CA ALA A 59 32.03 -10.23 -3.61
C ALA A 59 31.23 -11.56 -3.63
N ALA A 60 30.76 -12.02 -2.48
CA ALA A 60 29.89 -13.18 -2.38
C ALA A 60 28.55 -12.96 -3.10
N TRP A 61 27.95 -11.77 -2.95
CA TRP A 61 26.74 -11.39 -3.66
C TRP A 61 26.95 -11.37 -5.18
N ASP A 62 28.02 -10.73 -5.66
CA ASP A 62 28.36 -10.68 -7.07
C ASP A 62 28.59 -12.08 -7.67
N ALA A 63 29.28 -12.95 -6.94
CA ALA A 63 29.45 -14.34 -7.36
C ALA A 63 28.13 -15.10 -7.44
N TYR A 64 27.21 -14.84 -6.50
CA TYR A 64 25.89 -15.47 -6.48
C TYR A 64 24.98 -14.96 -7.59
N THR A 65 24.95 -13.65 -7.85
CA THR A 65 24.14 -13.04 -8.91
C THR A 65 24.60 -13.42 -10.31
N ASN A 66 25.88 -13.74 -10.49
CA ASN A 66 26.46 -14.23 -11.75
C ASN A 66 26.38 -15.76 -11.90
N SER A 67 25.75 -16.46 -10.96
CA SER A 67 25.55 -17.91 -11.04
C SER A 67 24.24 -18.26 -11.78
N ASP A 68 23.98 -19.54 -11.98
CA ASP A 68 22.74 -20.10 -12.54
C ASP A 68 21.55 -20.10 -11.55
N LYS A 69 21.71 -19.52 -10.38
CA LYS A 69 20.71 -19.53 -9.32
C LYS A 69 19.64 -18.49 -9.52
N THR A 70 18.40 -18.85 -9.25
CA THR A 70 17.27 -17.93 -9.24
C THR A 70 17.27 -17.10 -7.96
N ILE A 71 17.31 -15.78 -8.11
CA ILE A 71 17.21 -14.86 -6.98
C ILE A 71 15.76 -14.44 -6.83
N VAL A 72 15.20 -14.67 -5.65
CA VAL A 72 13.85 -14.27 -5.31
C VAL A 72 13.91 -13.25 -4.16
N LYS A 73 13.40 -12.04 -4.42
CA LYS A 73 13.23 -11.03 -3.38
C LYS A 73 11.85 -11.19 -2.76
N PHE A 74 11.80 -11.72 -1.54
CA PHE A 74 10.56 -11.76 -0.76
C PHE A 74 10.36 -10.42 -0.06
N VAL A 75 9.33 -9.67 -0.48
CA VAL A 75 8.97 -8.39 0.13
C VAL A 75 7.62 -8.56 0.82
N PRO A 76 7.56 -8.58 2.16
CA PRO A 76 6.28 -8.64 2.86
C PRO A 76 5.49 -7.37 2.59
N ALA A 77 4.38 -7.51 1.87
CA ALA A 77 3.46 -6.42 1.61
C ALA A 77 2.52 -6.28 2.80
N SER A 78 2.65 -5.23 3.57
CA SER A 78 1.75 -4.94 4.66
C SER A 78 0.59 -4.06 4.21
N GLY A 79 -0.57 -4.66 3.99
CA GLY A 79 -1.84 -3.96 3.95
C GLY A 79 -2.19 -3.19 2.68
N ALA A 80 -3.43 -2.80 2.62
CA ALA A 80 -3.99 -1.93 1.60
C ALA A 80 -3.42 -0.50 1.72
N ALA A 81 -3.42 0.23 0.62
CA ALA A 81 -3.02 1.64 0.58
C ALA A 81 -3.98 2.59 1.33
N SER A 82 -4.99 2.06 2.02
CA SER A 82 -6.05 2.81 2.70
C SER A 82 -5.55 3.91 3.64
N ARG A 83 -4.44 3.66 4.36
CA ARG A 83 -3.84 4.69 5.22
C ARG A 83 -3.18 5.82 4.43
N MET A 84 -2.64 5.52 3.26
CA MET A 84 -2.01 6.52 2.39
C MET A 84 -3.03 7.49 1.82
N PHE A 85 -4.21 6.99 1.50
CA PHE A 85 -5.29 7.77 0.90
C PHE A 85 -6.40 8.15 1.90
N LYS A 86 -6.16 7.96 3.21
CA LYS A 86 -7.17 8.21 4.24
C LYS A 86 -7.84 9.58 4.08
N ASN A 87 -7.07 10.65 3.97
CA ASN A 87 -7.60 12.01 3.87
C ASN A 87 -8.39 12.24 2.57
N LEU A 88 -8.02 11.55 1.48
CA LEU A 88 -8.76 11.63 0.22
C LEU A 88 -10.09 10.87 0.28
N PHE A 89 -10.14 9.74 0.99
CA PHE A 89 -11.40 9.06 1.28
C PHE A 89 -12.30 9.93 2.18
N GLU A 90 -11.74 10.53 3.23
CA GLU A 90 -12.46 11.46 4.09
C GLU A 90 -13.02 12.65 3.31
N PHE A 91 -12.28 13.18 2.34
CA PHE A 91 -12.75 14.22 1.43
C PHE A 91 -13.91 13.76 0.53
N LEU A 92 -13.85 12.52 -0.02
CA LEU A 92 -14.96 11.96 -0.81
C LEU A 92 -16.26 11.85 0.01
N ASP A 93 -16.14 11.43 1.27
CA ASP A 93 -17.26 11.20 2.18
C ASP A 93 -17.77 12.50 2.85
N ALA A 94 -17.01 13.60 2.76
CA ALA A 94 -17.37 14.87 3.40
C ALA A 94 -18.61 15.52 2.79
N ASP A 95 -19.30 16.36 3.57
CA ASP A 95 -20.48 17.12 3.11
C ASP A 95 -20.12 18.36 2.26
N TYR A 96 -18.84 18.74 2.23
CA TYR A 96 -18.33 19.84 1.39
C TYR A 96 -17.70 19.31 0.11
N THR A 97 -17.64 20.17 -0.92
CA THR A 97 -17.14 19.82 -2.26
C THR A 97 -15.79 20.45 -2.62
N GLU A 98 -15.43 21.53 -1.95
CA GLU A 98 -14.19 22.26 -2.17
C GLU A 98 -13.12 21.85 -1.15
N PRO A 99 -11.82 21.84 -1.51
CA PRO A 99 -10.73 21.56 -0.60
C PRO A 99 -10.66 22.55 0.56
N THR A 100 -10.89 22.10 1.80
CA THR A 100 -10.91 22.93 3.00
C THR A 100 -9.72 22.71 3.90
N THR A 101 -9.21 21.48 4.00
CA THR A 101 -8.05 21.17 4.82
C THR A 101 -6.76 21.51 4.10
N LYS A 102 -5.70 21.80 4.86
CA LYS A 102 -4.37 22.05 4.30
C LYS A 102 -3.87 20.89 3.43
N PHE A 103 -4.21 19.66 3.80
CA PHE A 103 -3.82 18.49 3.00
C PHE A 103 -4.50 18.50 1.63
N GLU A 104 -5.81 18.72 1.58
CA GLU A 104 -6.60 18.76 0.35
C GLU A 104 -6.11 19.89 -0.57
N GLN A 105 -5.91 21.08 -0.03
CA GLN A 105 -5.39 22.23 -0.78
C GLN A 105 -4.02 21.91 -1.37
N THR A 106 -3.08 21.40 -0.56
CA THR A 106 -1.74 21.04 -1.03
C THR A 106 -1.79 19.92 -2.08
N PHE A 107 -2.70 18.96 -1.94
CA PHE A 107 -2.88 17.89 -2.91
C PHE A 107 -3.26 18.46 -4.28
N PHE A 108 -4.27 19.31 -4.36
CA PHE A 108 -4.71 19.90 -5.64
C PHE A 108 -3.73 20.92 -6.20
N GLU A 109 -3.06 21.73 -5.37
CA GLU A 109 -2.00 22.64 -5.79
C GLU A 109 -0.78 21.92 -6.39
N SER A 110 -0.57 20.68 -6.01
CA SER A 110 0.59 19.88 -6.44
C SER A 110 0.21 18.74 -7.39
N ILE A 111 -1.04 18.66 -7.83
CA ILE A 111 -1.57 17.50 -8.54
C ILE A 111 -0.76 17.19 -9.83
N GLU A 112 -0.32 18.19 -10.54
CA GLU A 112 0.48 18.05 -11.76
C GLU A 112 1.88 17.48 -11.53
N LYS A 113 2.36 17.49 -10.27
CA LYS A 113 3.70 16.99 -9.91
C LYS A 113 3.72 15.50 -9.61
N PHE A 114 2.55 14.87 -9.49
CA PHE A 114 2.48 13.43 -9.22
C PHE A 114 2.77 12.62 -10.48
N ALA A 115 3.53 11.54 -10.32
CA ALA A 115 3.90 10.64 -11.42
C ALA A 115 2.68 10.03 -12.14
N PHE A 116 1.55 9.93 -11.46
CA PHE A 116 0.29 9.39 -12.00
C PHE A 116 -0.62 10.45 -12.65
N TYR A 117 -0.17 11.71 -12.79
CA TYR A 117 -1.03 12.79 -13.28
C TYR A 117 -1.62 12.51 -14.67
N ASP A 118 -0.81 12.08 -15.61
CA ASP A 118 -1.24 11.83 -16.99
C ASP A 118 -2.24 10.66 -17.06
N ASP A 119 -1.99 9.60 -16.28
CA ASP A 119 -2.90 8.46 -16.18
C ASP A 119 -4.23 8.88 -15.53
N LEU A 120 -4.16 9.70 -14.48
CA LEU A 120 -5.35 10.23 -13.81
C LEU A 120 -6.14 11.13 -14.72
N ASN A 121 -5.49 12.01 -15.46
CA ASN A 121 -6.14 12.89 -16.43
C ASN A 121 -6.87 12.07 -17.50
N THR A 122 -6.23 11.04 -18.02
CA THR A 122 -6.83 10.11 -18.97
C THR A 122 -8.05 9.38 -18.36
N ALA A 123 -7.93 8.97 -17.09
CA ALA A 123 -9.05 8.35 -16.39
C ALA A 123 -10.23 9.32 -16.20
N CYS A 124 -9.96 10.58 -15.82
CA CYS A 124 -11.00 11.61 -15.69
C CYS A 124 -11.71 11.88 -17.03
N VAL A 125 -10.97 12.01 -18.13
CA VAL A 125 -11.56 12.18 -19.47
C VAL A 125 -12.46 11.00 -19.81
N ARG A 126 -12.05 9.78 -19.48
CA ARG A 126 -12.84 8.57 -19.74
C ARG A 126 -14.11 8.49 -18.90
N THR A 127 -14.07 8.87 -17.61
CA THR A 127 -15.19 8.71 -16.68
C THR A 127 -16.12 9.90 -16.64
N GLU A 128 -15.59 11.12 -16.78
CA GLU A 128 -16.32 12.39 -16.62
C GLU A 128 -16.45 13.15 -17.94
N GLY A 129 -15.73 12.74 -18.99
CA GLY A 129 -15.67 13.46 -20.27
C GLY A 129 -14.87 14.77 -20.22
N LYS A 130 -14.12 15.02 -19.15
CA LYS A 130 -13.39 16.27 -18.88
C LYS A 130 -12.02 15.98 -18.29
N ASP A 131 -11.07 16.84 -18.61
CA ASP A 131 -9.72 16.78 -18.01
C ASP A 131 -9.68 17.37 -16.60
N ILE A 132 -8.61 17.12 -15.87
CA ILE A 132 -8.44 17.55 -14.49
C ILE A 132 -8.54 19.09 -14.35
N PRO A 133 -7.86 19.91 -15.20
CA PRO A 133 -7.98 21.37 -15.11
C PRO A 133 -9.42 21.86 -15.24
N THR A 134 -10.20 21.27 -16.15
CA THR A 134 -11.60 21.63 -16.36
C THR A 134 -12.45 21.23 -15.14
N LEU A 135 -12.25 20.03 -14.60
CA LEU A 135 -12.97 19.57 -13.41
C LEU A 135 -12.69 20.46 -12.20
N ILE A 136 -11.44 20.87 -11.99
CA ILE A 136 -11.05 21.79 -10.92
C ILE A 136 -11.66 23.17 -11.13
N ALA A 137 -11.62 23.70 -12.36
CA ALA A 137 -12.21 25.00 -12.67
C ALA A 137 -13.74 25.06 -12.46
N GLU A 138 -14.41 23.92 -12.61
CA GLU A 138 -15.85 23.77 -12.33
C GLU A 138 -16.15 23.47 -10.85
N GLY A 139 -15.12 23.36 -9.98
CA GLY A 139 -15.30 23.01 -8.57
C GLY A 139 -15.58 21.52 -8.33
N ASN A 140 -15.38 20.66 -9.33
CA ASN A 140 -15.66 19.22 -9.25
C ASN A 140 -14.45 18.43 -8.76
N TYR A 141 -13.89 18.82 -7.63
CA TYR A 141 -12.72 18.19 -7.01
C TYR A 141 -12.92 16.71 -6.66
N LYS A 142 -14.15 16.36 -6.23
CA LYS A 142 -14.47 14.96 -5.86
C LYS A 142 -14.40 14.01 -7.06
N ALA A 143 -14.74 14.46 -8.25
CA ALA A 143 -14.60 13.66 -9.46
C ALA A 143 -13.14 13.27 -9.72
N VAL A 144 -12.20 14.20 -9.53
CA VAL A 144 -10.77 13.94 -9.66
C VAL A 144 -10.29 12.89 -8.64
N VAL A 145 -10.68 13.04 -7.38
CA VAL A 145 -10.32 12.08 -6.32
C VAL A 145 -10.98 10.72 -6.56
N SER A 146 -12.22 10.69 -7.04
CA SER A 146 -12.92 9.46 -7.47
C SER A 146 -12.17 8.77 -8.62
N GLY A 147 -11.71 9.53 -9.60
CA GLY A 147 -10.88 9.04 -10.70
C GLY A 147 -9.57 8.38 -10.23
N LEU A 148 -8.99 8.86 -9.14
CA LEU A 148 -7.79 8.27 -8.56
C LEU A 148 -8.12 6.98 -7.76
N LEU A 149 -9.12 7.00 -6.90
CA LEU A 149 -9.34 5.97 -5.89
C LEU A 149 -10.24 4.83 -6.33
N ASN A 150 -11.26 5.11 -7.15
CA ASN A 150 -12.32 4.17 -7.47
C ASN A 150 -12.00 3.26 -8.66
N VAL A 151 -12.68 2.11 -8.71
CA VAL A 151 -12.52 1.06 -9.75
C VAL A 151 -12.73 1.61 -11.17
N ALA A 152 -13.65 2.56 -11.34
CA ALA A 152 -13.90 3.18 -12.64
C ALA A 152 -12.72 4.04 -13.14
N GLY A 153 -11.89 4.54 -12.23
CA GLY A 153 -10.68 5.31 -12.52
C GLY A 153 -9.40 4.47 -12.49
N LEU A 154 -8.43 4.87 -11.66
CA LEU A 154 -7.15 4.17 -11.48
C LEU A 154 -7.19 3.08 -10.40
N ASN A 155 -8.25 3.02 -9.60
CA ASN A 155 -8.45 2.03 -8.55
C ASN A 155 -7.36 1.99 -7.46
N TYR A 156 -6.65 3.10 -7.22
CA TYR A 156 -5.55 3.13 -6.24
C TYR A 156 -6.02 2.87 -4.81
N GLY A 157 -7.28 3.15 -4.51
CA GLY A 157 -7.87 2.87 -3.20
C GLY A 157 -7.93 1.39 -2.82
N ALA A 158 -8.01 0.50 -3.82
CA ALA A 158 -8.08 -0.95 -3.61
C ALA A 158 -6.77 -1.69 -3.91
N LEU A 159 -5.78 -1.02 -4.52
CA LEU A 159 -4.50 -1.64 -4.85
C LEU A 159 -3.63 -1.86 -3.62
N PRO A 160 -2.86 -2.95 -3.59
CA PRO A 160 -1.82 -3.15 -2.58
C PRO A 160 -0.77 -2.03 -2.64
N LYS A 161 -0.29 -1.57 -1.48
CA LYS A 161 0.70 -0.48 -1.40
C LYS A 161 1.95 -0.74 -2.26
N LEU A 162 2.40 -1.98 -2.40
CA LEU A 162 3.54 -2.33 -3.24
C LEU A 162 3.28 -2.14 -4.74
N SER A 163 2.05 -2.29 -5.20
CA SER A 163 1.71 -2.02 -6.60
C SER A 163 1.90 -0.54 -6.95
N LEU A 164 1.69 0.34 -5.98
CA LEU A 164 1.84 1.80 -6.15
C LEU A 164 3.30 2.25 -6.20
N ILE A 165 4.24 1.50 -5.64
CA ILE A 165 5.67 1.82 -5.69
C ILE A 165 6.18 1.80 -7.14
N HIS A 166 5.73 0.86 -7.96
CA HIS A 166 6.12 0.78 -9.37
C HIS A 166 5.53 1.90 -10.23
N ILE A 167 4.44 2.51 -9.78
CA ILE A 167 3.77 3.62 -10.47
C ILE A 167 4.38 4.96 -10.05
N SER A 168 4.65 5.15 -8.76
CA SER A 168 5.13 6.42 -8.21
C SER A 168 6.66 6.56 -8.20
N GLU A 169 7.41 5.46 -8.19
CA GLU A 169 8.88 5.45 -8.18
C GLU A 169 9.44 4.36 -9.12
N PRO A 170 9.23 4.46 -10.46
CA PRO A 170 9.62 3.41 -11.39
C PRO A 170 11.14 3.22 -11.52
N THR A 171 11.95 4.11 -10.96
CA THR A 171 13.40 4.15 -11.14
C THR A 171 14.22 3.71 -9.93
N ARG A 172 13.60 3.28 -8.83
CA ARG A 172 14.35 2.68 -7.71
C ARG A 172 14.56 1.19 -7.97
N PRO A 173 15.83 0.73 -8.08
CA PRO A 173 16.16 -0.68 -8.23
C PRO A 173 15.78 -1.51 -7.00
#